data_8bf0d2b2a92b5f395a8f8e898a6a85ee
#
_entry.id   8bf0d2b2a92b5f395a8f8e898a6a85ee
#
_cell.length_a   1.000
_cell.length_b   1.000
_cell.length_c   1.000
_cell.angle_alpha   90.00
_cell.angle_beta   90.00
_cell.angle_gamma   90.00
#
_symmetry.space_group_name_H-M   'P 1'
#
loop_
_entity.id
_entity.type
_entity.pdbx_description
1 polymer ?
#
loop_
_entity_poly.entity_id
_entity_poly.type
_entity_poly.pdbx_seq_one_letter_code
_entity_poly.pdbx_strand_id
1 'polypeptide(L)' 'MMKTNLKTETFTCPSCIKKIEGTLNKSDGVDTAKVLFNSSKVKVEHNENKISPDEIRELIEKLGYEVESVKSS' A
#
# COMPACT_ATOMS: atom_id res chain seq x y z
N MET A 1 -4.86 -4.87 15.01
CA MET A 1 -4.50 -4.64 13.62
C MET A 1 -3.50 -3.52 13.47
N MET A 2 -2.58 -3.65 12.55
CA MET A 2 -1.52 -2.70 12.34
C MET A 2 -1.83 -1.78 11.17
N LYS A 3 -1.45 -0.53 11.29
CA LYS A 3 -1.60 0.41 10.19
C LYS A 3 -0.22 0.72 9.62
N THR A 4 -0.07 0.55 8.32
CA THR A 4 1.17 0.84 7.63
C THR A 4 0.95 1.95 6.63
N ASN A 5 1.79 2.96 6.71
CA ASN A 5 1.76 4.08 5.77
C ASN A 5 2.99 3.98 4.88
N LEU A 6 2.74 3.95 3.57
CA LEU A 6 3.81 3.90 2.60
C LEU A 6 3.79 5.19 1.80
N LYS A 7 4.96 5.79 1.65
CA LYS A 7 5.10 6.97 0.81
C LYS A 7 5.67 6.52 -0.51
N THR A 8 4.97 6.82 -1.58
CA THR A 8 5.38 6.43 -2.93
C THR A 8 5.69 7.67 -3.75
N GLU A 9 6.20 7.46 -4.96
CA GLU A 9 6.36 8.55 -5.89
C GLU A 9 5.00 9.08 -6.30
N THR A 10 5.00 10.29 -6.84
CA THR A 10 3.76 10.95 -7.26
C THR A 10 2.97 10.07 -8.23
N PHE A 11 1.72 9.82 -7.89
CA PHE A 11 0.82 9.10 -8.77
C PHE A 11 0.32 10.06 -9.86
N THR A 12 0.51 9.69 -11.10
CA THR A 12 0.10 10.51 -12.23
C THR A 12 -1.11 9.96 -12.95
N CYS A 13 -1.53 8.76 -12.59
CA CYS A 13 -2.60 8.07 -13.31
C CYS A 13 -3.63 7.51 -12.35
N PRO A 14 -4.93 7.83 -12.53
CA PRO A 14 -5.99 7.27 -11.70
C PRO A 14 -6.07 5.74 -11.75
N SER A 15 -5.72 5.16 -12.88
CA SER A 15 -5.71 3.71 -13.03
C SER A 15 -4.69 3.05 -12.10
N CYS A 16 -3.58 3.72 -11.85
CA CYS A 16 -2.55 3.21 -10.95
C CYS A 16 -3.08 3.08 -9.54
N ILE A 17 -3.85 4.06 -9.10
CA ILE A 17 -4.44 4.07 -7.76
C ILE A 17 -5.39 2.88 -7.59
N LYS A 18 -6.24 2.66 -8.56
CA LYS A 18 -7.19 1.55 -8.52
C LYS A 18 -6.47 0.21 -8.52
N LYS A 19 -5.39 0.11 -9.27
CA LYS A 19 -4.61 -1.11 -9.37
C LYS A 19 -3.95 -1.45 -8.03
N ILE A 20 -3.34 -0.47 -7.40
CA ILE A 20 -2.73 -0.65 -6.08
C ILE A 20 -3.77 -1.03 -5.05
N GLU A 21 -4.84 -0.27 -5.01
CA GLU A 21 -5.92 -0.51 -4.05
C GLU A 21 -6.54 -1.89 -4.24
N GLY A 22 -6.84 -2.27 -5.47
CA GLY A 22 -7.40 -3.57 -5.77
C GLY A 22 -6.47 -4.71 -5.40
N THR A 23 -5.19 -4.57 -5.70
CA THR A 23 -4.20 -5.59 -5.38
C THR A 23 -4.06 -5.76 -3.87
N LEU A 24 -3.97 -4.66 -3.14
CA LEU A 24 -3.83 -4.72 -1.70
C LEU A 24 -5.08 -5.27 -1.02
N ASN A 25 -6.25 -4.86 -1.48
CA ASN A 25 -7.51 -5.36 -0.91
C ASN A 25 -7.72 -6.86 -1.16
N LYS A 26 -7.11 -7.39 -2.21
CA LYS A 26 -7.17 -8.82 -2.50
C LYS A 26 -6.13 -9.62 -1.73
N SER A 27 -5.16 -8.95 -1.15
CA SER A 27 -4.10 -9.64 -0.41
C SER A 27 -4.64 -10.20 0.90
N ASP A 28 -4.24 -11.44 1.19
CA ASP A 28 -4.63 -12.08 2.43
C ASP A 28 -3.98 -11.36 3.60
N GLY A 29 -4.76 -11.08 4.62
CA GLY A 29 -4.26 -10.36 5.79
C GLY A 29 -4.46 -8.86 5.75
N VAL A 30 -4.82 -8.31 4.60
CA VAL A 30 -5.12 -6.88 4.46
C VAL A 30 -6.60 -6.66 4.73
N ASP A 31 -6.89 -5.82 5.71
CA ASP A 31 -8.26 -5.45 6.06
C ASP A 31 -8.78 -4.36 5.14
N THR A 32 -8.01 -3.28 5.04
CA THR A 32 -8.40 -2.13 4.23
C THR A 32 -7.15 -1.48 3.66
N ALA A 33 -7.23 -1.05 2.42
CA ALA A 33 -6.16 -0.29 1.79
C ALA A 33 -6.74 0.99 1.20
N LYS A 34 -6.10 2.10 1.49
CA LYS A 34 -6.49 3.41 0.96
C LYS A 34 -5.31 4.07 0.30
N VAL A 35 -5.56 4.68 -0.84
CA VAL A 35 -4.54 5.45 -1.54
C VAL A 35 -4.88 6.92 -1.41
N LEU A 36 -3.97 7.68 -0.82
CA LEU A 36 -4.14 9.12 -0.64
C LEU A 36 -3.46 9.83 -1.81
N PHE A 37 -4.26 10.12 -2.79
CA PHE A 37 -3.79 10.71 -4.05
C PHE A 37 -3.03 12.03 -3.84
N ASN A 38 -3.59 12.92 -3.03
CA ASN A 38 -2.99 14.24 -2.82
C ASN A 38 -1.65 14.20 -2.09
N SER A 39 -1.45 13.17 -1.29
CA SER A 39 -0.24 13.03 -0.47
C SER A 39 0.73 12.00 -1.01
N SER A 40 0.39 11.33 -2.11
CA SER A 40 1.17 10.23 -2.68
C SER A 40 1.49 9.16 -1.64
N LYS A 41 0.53 8.89 -0.77
CA LYS A 41 0.68 7.92 0.32
C LYS A 41 -0.32 6.79 0.16
N VAL A 42 0.10 5.62 0.62
CA VAL A 42 -0.78 4.46 0.69
C VAL A 42 -0.94 4.08 2.15
N LYS A 43 -2.18 4.02 2.61
CA LYS A 43 -2.49 3.66 3.98
C LYS A 43 -3.13 2.28 3.97
N VAL A 44 -2.52 1.34 4.68
CA VAL A 44 -2.98 -0.04 4.71
C VAL A 44 -3.23 -0.46 6.14
N GLU A 45 -4.41 -1.00 6.38
CA GLU A 45 -4.73 -1.64 7.65
C GLU A 45 -4.66 -3.15 7.43
N HIS A 46 -3.80 -3.81 8.18
CA HIS A 46 -3.56 -5.23 7.99
C HIS A 46 -3.29 -5.94 9.30
N ASN A 47 -3.42 -7.25 9.27
CA ASN A 47 -3.09 -8.08 10.42
C ASN A 47 -1.61 -8.45 10.31
N GLU A 48 -0.80 -7.95 11.24
CA GLU A 48 0.65 -8.17 11.22
C GLU A 48 1.03 -9.64 11.34
N ASN A 49 0.14 -10.47 11.86
CA ASN A 49 0.39 -11.91 11.96
C ASN A 49 0.21 -12.62 10.62
N LYS A 50 -0.50 -12.00 9.70
CA LYS A 50 -0.76 -12.58 8.38
C LYS A 50 0.10 -11.98 7.29
N ILE A 51 0.32 -10.67 7.35
CA ILE A 51 1.12 -9.97 6.35
C ILE A 51 1.94 -8.89 7.03
N SER A 52 3.19 -8.77 6.63
CA SER A 52 4.09 -7.76 7.19
C SER A 52 4.14 -6.51 6.32
N PRO A 53 4.59 -5.37 6.87
CA PRO A 53 4.76 -4.15 6.08
C PRO A 53 5.70 -4.35 4.88
N ASP A 54 6.72 -5.18 5.04
CA ASP A 54 7.65 -5.46 3.94
C ASP A 54 6.97 -6.15 2.78
N GLU A 55 6.05 -7.05 3.07
CA GLU A 55 5.29 -7.74 2.03
C GLU A 55 4.40 -6.77 1.26
N ILE A 56 3.79 -5.83 1.97
CA ILE A 56 2.96 -4.80 1.35
C ILE A 56 3.81 -3.93 0.41
N ARG A 57 5.00 -3.54 0.87
CA ARG A 57 5.91 -2.77 0.05
C ARG A 57 6.30 -3.54 -1.21
N GLU A 58 6.61 -4.82 -1.07
CA GLU A 58 6.95 -5.66 -2.22
C GLU A 58 5.82 -5.74 -3.23
N LEU A 59 4.59 -5.85 -2.77
CA LEU A 59 3.45 -5.89 -3.66
C LEU A 59 3.34 -4.62 -4.50
N ILE A 60 3.59 -3.48 -3.88
CA ILE A 60 3.55 -2.20 -4.59
C ILE A 60 4.70 -2.10 -5.58
N GLU A 61 5.89 -2.52 -5.18
CA GLU A 61 7.05 -2.50 -6.06
C GLU A 61 6.88 -3.43 -7.26
N LYS A 62 6.25 -4.58 -7.07
CA LYS A 62 5.96 -5.51 -8.16
C LYS A 62 5.02 -4.91 -9.20
N LEU A 63 4.20 -3.96 -8.80
CA LEU A 63 3.30 -3.27 -9.72
C LEU A 63 4.02 -2.19 -10.53
N GLY A 64 5.28 -1.93 -10.21
CA GLY A 64 6.10 -0.97 -10.94
C GLY A 64 6.21 0.39 -10.28
N TYR A 65 5.84 0.50 -9.01
CA TYR A 65 5.89 1.76 -8.28
C TYR A 65 7.00 1.73 -7.23
N GLU A 66 7.70 2.85 -7.08
CA GLU A 66 8.74 2.97 -6.07
C GLU A 66 8.13 3.41 -4.74
N VAL A 67 8.56 2.75 -3.69
CA VAL A 67 8.17 3.11 -2.32
C VAL A 67 9.34 3.86 -1.70
N GLU A 68 9.12 5.12 -1.35
CA GLU A 68 10.15 5.95 -0.75
C GLU A 68 10.35 5.66 0.72
N SER A 69 9.25 5.43 1.43
CA SER A 69 9.36 5.11 2.84
C SER A 69 8.18 4.28 3.31
N VAL A 70 8.41 3.52 4.38
CA VAL A 70 7.39 2.68 4.99
C VAL A 70 7.36 3.01 6.47
N LYS A 71 6.18 3.37 6.97
CA LYS A 71 5.97 3.63 8.39
C LYS A 71 4.83 2.80 8.88
N SER A 72 5.03 2.10 9.98
CA SER A 72 3.97 1.35 10.63
C SER A 72 3.68 1.93 12.01
N SER A 73 2.44 1.91 12.39
CA SER A 73 2.01 2.42 13.68
C SER A 73 0.91 1.57 14.30
#